data_85d4733f2968a18c06367d58722353a5
#
_entry.id   85d4733f2968a18c06367d58722353a5
#
_cell.length_a   1.000
_cell.length_b   1.000
_cell.length_c   1.000
_cell.angle_alpha   90.00
_cell.angle_beta   90.00
_cell.angle_gamma   90.00
#
_symmetry.space_group_name_H-M   'P 1'
#
loop_
_entity.id
_entity.type
_entity.pdbx_description
1 polymer ?
#
loop_
_entity_poly.entity_id
_entity_poly.type
_entity_poly.pdbx_seq_one_letter_code
_entity_poly.pdbx_strand_id
1 'polypeptide(L)'
;MKTELHIPSDLKFLAVVESWLLGSLKVGLSDSVDCQDQFNRLRLALVEAYSNVVRHAHQGQPHLPVLIRLELRGAEIALEVWDYGQGFDLSNYLPPNPGDKQINGYGWLIMKRLMDRVEYRLQDTRDGRNCLRLETSLRDESNF
;
A
#
# COMPACT_ATOMS: atom_id res chain seq x y z
N MET A 1 13.41 7.02 -9.15
CA MET A 1 13.64 5.57 -9.11
C MET A 1 12.30 4.86 -9.10
N LYS A 2 12.15 3.84 -9.89
CA LYS A 2 10.98 2.95 -9.87
C LYS A 2 11.43 1.52 -9.65
N THR A 3 10.74 0.79 -8.78
CA THR A 3 10.98 -0.64 -8.58
C THR A 3 9.65 -1.36 -8.39
N GLU A 4 9.61 -2.63 -8.73
CA GLU A 4 8.40 -3.43 -8.70
C GLU A 4 8.66 -4.76 -8.01
N LEU A 5 7.61 -5.27 -7.35
CA LEU A 5 7.58 -6.61 -6.77
C LEU A 5 6.35 -7.33 -7.29
N HIS A 6 6.55 -8.50 -7.88
CA HIS A 6 5.48 -9.41 -8.28
C HIS A 6 5.44 -10.54 -7.27
N ILE A 7 4.28 -10.74 -6.62
CA ILE A 7 4.19 -11.65 -5.49
C ILE A 7 2.81 -12.32 -5.46
N PRO A 8 2.73 -13.60 -5.06
CA PRO A 8 1.43 -14.25 -4.91
C PRO A 8 0.58 -13.63 -3.80
N SER A 9 -0.72 -13.86 -3.89
CA SER A 9 -1.71 -13.30 -2.95
C SER A 9 -1.87 -14.23 -1.73
N ASP A 10 -0.88 -14.22 -0.86
CA ASP A 10 -0.83 -15.08 0.32
C ASP A 10 -0.10 -14.33 1.45
N LEU A 11 -0.73 -14.29 2.63
CA LEU A 11 -0.19 -13.55 3.78
C LEU A 11 1.18 -14.05 4.26
N LYS A 12 1.56 -15.29 3.91
CA LYS A 12 2.90 -15.80 4.24
C LYS A 12 4.04 -14.98 3.61
N PHE A 13 3.73 -14.19 2.56
CA PHE A 13 4.72 -13.35 1.89
C PHE A 13 4.84 -11.95 2.48
N LEU A 14 4.15 -11.63 3.58
CA LEU A 14 4.23 -10.29 4.19
C LEU A 14 5.67 -9.88 4.52
N ALA A 15 6.48 -10.81 5.04
CA ALA A 15 7.88 -10.51 5.36
C ALA A 15 8.69 -10.15 4.10
N VAL A 16 8.39 -10.79 2.96
CA VAL A 16 9.03 -10.46 1.70
C VAL A 16 8.64 -9.05 1.23
N VAL A 17 7.37 -8.70 1.34
CA VAL A 17 6.86 -7.38 0.99
C VAL A 17 7.56 -6.29 1.82
N GLU A 18 7.64 -6.50 3.13
CA GLU A 18 8.28 -5.55 4.04
C GLU A 18 9.78 -5.40 3.74
N SER A 19 10.48 -6.50 3.51
CA SER A 19 11.92 -6.48 3.19
C SER A 19 12.19 -5.78 1.86
N TRP A 20 11.36 -6.01 0.86
CA TRP A 20 11.46 -5.32 -0.42
C TRP A 20 11.28 -3.80 -0.27
N LEU A 21 10.30 -3.38 0.52
CA LEU A 21 10.05 -1.97 0.76
C LEU A 21 11.26 -1.30 1.43
N LEU A 22 11.74 -1.90 2.52
CA LEU A 22 12.90 -1.35 3.24
C LEU A 22 14.14 -1.27 2.37
N GLY A 23 14.45 -2.34 1.64
CA GLY A 23 15.60 -2.38 0.75
C GLY A 23 15.50 -1.35 -0.37
N SER A 24 14.31 -1.18 -0.93
CA SER A 24 14.08 -0.20 -2.01
C SER A 24 14.25 1.24 -1.50
N LEU A 25 13.76 1.54 -0.31
CA LEU A 25 13.92 2.87 0.29
C LEU A 25 15.40 3.16 0.59
N LYS A 26 16.14 2.18 1.09
CA LYS A 26 17.57 2.35 1.37
C LYS A 26 18.39 2.62 0.10
N VAL A 27 18.00 2.00 -1.02
CA VAL A 27 18.67 2.24 -2.31
C VAL A 27 18.27 3.60 -2.90
N GLY A 28 17.00 3.96 -2.81
CA GLY A 28 16.47 5.13 -3.50
C GLY A 28 16.61 6.44 -2.74
N LEU A 29 16.71 6.41 -1.42
CA LEU A 29 16.87 7.60 -0.62
C LEU A 29 18.34 7.87 -0.31
N SER A 30 18.69 9.14 -0.15
CA SER A 30 20.02 9.57 0.23
C SER A 30 20.38 9.04 1.63
N ASP A 31 21.65 8.67 1.86
CA ASP A 31 22.14 8.22 3.17
C ASP A 31 21.98 9.28 4.26
N SER A 32 21.83 10.55 3.89
CA SER A 32 21.62 11.64 4.83
C SER A 32 20.18 11.74 5.34
N VAL A 33 19.26 10.98 4.74
CA VAL A 33 17.85 10.97 5.14
C VAL A 33 17.62 9.82 6.10
N ASP A 34 17.13 10.12 7.31
CA ASP A 34 16.61 9.10 8.21
C ASP A 34 15.24 8.69 7.71
N CYS A 35 15.18 7.53 7.06
CA CYS A 35 13.95 7.04 6.47
C CYS A 35 13.13 6.15 7.43
N GLN A 36 13.49 6.06 8.71
CA GLN A 36 12.84 5.13 9.62
C GLN A 36 11.35 5.44 9.84
N ASP A 37 11.01 6.71 10.03
CA ASP A 37 9.62 7.12 10.20
C ASP A 37 8.80 6.90 8.94
N GLN A 38 9.36 7.27 7.78
CA GLN A 38 8.71 7.04 6.49
C GLN A 38 8.55 5.55 6.22
N PHE A 39 9.57 4.76 6.53
CA PHE A 39 9.48 3.31 6.37
C PHE A 39 8.36 2.74 7.25
N ASN A 40 8.27 3.14 8.52
CA ASN A 40 7.23 2.64 9.42
C ASN A 40 5.83 2.97 8.92
N ARG A 41 5.62 4.19 8.45
CA ARG A 41 4.33 4.62 7.89
C ARG A 41 3.97 3.87 6.61
N LEU A 42 4.91 3.79 5.68
CA LEU A 42 4.72 3.09 4.41
C LEU A 42 4.50 1.61 4.64
N ARG A 43 5.24 1.01 5.57
CA ARG A 43 5.08 -0.40 5.92
C ARG A 43 3.67 -0.71 6.41
N LEU A 44 3.16 0.09 7.35
CA LEU A 44 1.81 -0.11 7.87
C LEU A 44 0.76 0.04 6.77
N ALA A 45 0.88 1.07 5.94
CA ALA A 45 -0.06 1.30 4.83
C ALA A 45 0.01 0.16 3.80
N LEU A 46 1.22 -0.29 3.46
CA LEU A 46 1.41 -1.37 2.48
C LEU A 46 0.91 -2.71 3.01
N VAL A 47 1.16 -3.02 4.28
CA VAL A 47 0.66 -4.25 4.91
C VAL A 47 -0.87 -4.28 4.86
N GLU A 48 -1.52 -3.15 5.16
CA GLU A 48 -2.98 -3.06 5.07
C GLU A 48 -3.46 -3.23 3.63
N ALA A 49 -2.81 -2.56 2.67
CA ALA A 49 -3.19 -2.65 1.26
C ALA A 49 -3.03 -4.07 0.72
N TYR A 50 -1.89 -4.70 0.98
CA TYR A 50 -1.64 -6.07 0.53
C TYR A 50 -2.58 -7.07 1.21
N SER A 51 -2.79 -6.94 2.52
CA SER A 51 -3.69 -7.82 3.27
C SER A 51 -5.13 -7.72 2.75
N ASN A 52 -5.57 -6.52 2.37
CA ASN A 52 -6.90 -6.33 1.79
C ASN A 52 -7.04 -7.04 0.44
N VAL A 53 -5.99 -7.02 -0.40
CA VAL A 53 -6.01 -7.78 -1.65
C VAL A 53 -6.17 -9.27 -1.36
N VAL A 54 -5.36 -9.81 -0.45
CA VAL A 54 -5.39 -11.24 -0.12
C VAL A 54 -6.74 -11.66 0.46
N ARG A 55 -7.28 -10.88 1.39
CA ARG A 55 -8.50 -11.24 2.12
C ARG A 55 -9.78 -10.99 1.33
N HIS A 56 -9.79 -9.97 0.48
CA HIS A 56 -11.00 -9.51 -0.19
C HIS A 56 -10.93 -9.65 -1.70
N ALA A 57 -10.02 -8.93 -2.37
CA ALA A 57 -9.96 -8.90 -3.82
C ALA A 57 -9.65 -10.28 -4.43
N HIS A 58 -8.73 -11.01 -3.82
CA HIS A 58 -8.29 -12.34 -4.27
C HIS A 58 -8.74 -13.45 -3.33
N GLN A 59 -9.85 -13.28 -2.65
CA GLN A 59 -10.34 -14.26 -1.67
C GLN A 59 -10.45 -15.65 -2.27
N GLY A 60 -9.76 -16.63 -1.65
CA GLY A 60 -9.75 -18.01 -2.13
C GLY A 60 -8.92 -18.25 -3.39
N GLN A 61 -8.16 -17.25 -3.85
CA GLN A 61 -7.36 -17.33 -5.09
C GLN A 61 -5.90 -16.93 -4.83
N PRO A 62 -5.16 -17.71 -4.01
CA PRO A 62 -3.79 -17.34 -3.63
C PRO A 62 -2.79 -17.37 -4.78
N HIS A 63 -3.16 -17.98 -5.93
CA HIS A 63 -2.32 -18.02 -7.12
C HIS A 63 -2.32 -16.73 -7.92
N LEU A 64 -3.30 -15.84 -7.70
CA LEU A 64 -3.35 -14.58 -8.42
C LEU A 64 -2.19 -13.68 -8.00
N PRO A 65 -1.51 -13.06 -8.96
CA PRO A 65 -0.38 -12.19 -8.63
C PRO A 65 -0.84 -10.83 -8.14
N VAL A 66 -0.06 -10.28 -7.23
CA VAL A 66 -0.15 -8.88 -6.81
C VAL A 66 1.09 -8.17 -7.32
N LEU A 67 0.91 -7.05 -7.99
CA LEU A 67 2.02 -6.20 -8.40
C LEU A 67 2.08 -5.01 -7.43
N ILE A 68 3.24 -4.80 -6.83
CA ILE A 68 3.51 -3.65 -5.99
C ILE A 68 4.59 -2.82 -6.68
N ARG A 69 4.34 -1.53 -6.85
CA ARG A 69 5.27 -0.60 -7.48
C ARG A 69 5.59 0.53 -6.52
N LEU A 70 6.88 0.83 -6.39
CA LEU A 70 7.37 1.97 -5.62
C LEU A 70 8.00 2.96 -6.59
N GLU A 71 7.62 4.22 -6.46
CA GLU A 71 8.20 5.31 -7.23
C GLU A 71 8.69 6.40 -6.28
N LEU A 72 9.96 6.77 -6.45
CA LEU A 72 10.60 7.85 -5.69
C LEU A 72 10.98 8.97 -6.66
N ARG A 73 10.44 10.17 -6.44
CA ARG A 73 10.76 11.38 -7.21
C ARG A 73 11.10 12.51 -6.24
N GLY A 74 12.40 12.80 -6.06
CA GLY A 74 12.82 13.78 -5.09
C GLY A 74 12.29 13.41 -3.71
N ALA A 75 11.48 14.27 -3.11
CA ALA A 75 10.87 14.05 -1.81
C ALA A 75 9.52 13.30 -1.87
N GLU A 76 9.01 13.03 -3.08
CA GLU A 76 7.71 12.39 -3.25
C GLU A 76 7.85 10.87 -3.34
N ILE A 77 6.98 10.16 -2.61
CA ILE A 77 6.94 8.70 -2.60
C ILE A 77 5.55 8.27 -3.00
N ALA A 78 5.47 7.36 -3.98
CA ALA A 78 4.22 6.73 -4.38
C ALA A 78 4.35 5.21 -4.33
N LEU A 79 3.37 4.56 -3.71
CA LEU A 79 3.20 3.11 -3.73
C LEU A 79 1.92 2.79 -4.48
N GLU A 80 2.00 1.80 -5.35
CA GLU A 80 0.81 1.27 -6.03
C GLU A 80 0.70 -0.22 -5.76
N VAL A 81 -0.52 -0.66 -5.47
CA VAL A 81 -0.83 -2.08 -5.29
C VAL A 81 -1.89 -2.44 -6.32
N TRP A 82 -1.53 -3.34 -7.23
CA TRP A 82 -2.37 -3.76 -8.35
C TRP A 82 -2.89 -5.17 -8.11
N ASP A 83 -4.19 -5.38 -8.31
CA ASP A 83 -4.83 -6.67 -8.15
C ASP A 83 -5.76 -6.99 -9.34
N TYR A 84 -6.15 -8.26 -9.46
CA TYR A 84 -7.05 -8.76 -10.50
C TYR A 84 -8.46 -9.05 -9.99
N GLY A 85 -8.75 -8.73 -8.74
CA GLY A 85 -10.04 -9.01 -8.13
C GLY A 85 -11.16 -8.15 -8.71
N GLN A 86 -12.36 -8.35 -8.19
CA GLN A 86 -13.51 -7.52 -8.55
C GLN A 86 -13.40 -6.12 -7.95
N GLY A 87 -12.44 -5.91 -7.07
CA GLY A 87 -12.28 -4.68 -6.35
C GLY A 87 -13.32 -4.54 -5.24
N PHE A 88 -13.23 -3.44 -4.54
CA PHE A 88 -14.23 -3.05 -3.57
C PHE A 88 -14.43 -1.54 -3.66
N ASP A 89 -15.65 -1.09 -3.42
CA ASP A 89 -15.97 0.32 -3.50
C ASP A 89 -15.62 1.01 -2.18
N LEU A 90 -14.45 1.64 -2.15
CA LEU A 90 -13.97 2.36 -0.97
C LEU A 90 -14.80 3.60 -0.67
N SER A 91 -15.47 4.18 -1.68
CA SER A 91 -16.27 5.38 -1.48
C SER A 91 -17.54 5.11 -0.66
N ASN A 92 -18.04 3.89 -0.69
CA ASN A 92 -19.21 3.44 0.08
C ASN A 92 -18.81 2.78 1.40
N TYR A 93 -17.53 2.81 1.72
CA TYR A 93 -17.03 2.16 2.91
C TYR A 93 -17.27 3.06 4.12
N LEU A 94 -18.26 2.69 4.92
CA LEU A 94 -18.52 3.38 6.17
C LEU A 94 -17.65 2.79 7.28
N PRO A 95 -16.93 3.64 8.04
CA PRO A 95 -16.18 3.11 9.17
C PRO A 95 -17.13 2.43 10.14
N PRO A 96 -16.72 1.28 10.74
CA PRO A 96 -17.57 0.60 11.70
C PRO A 96 -17.83 1.49 12.91
N ASN A 97 -19.03 1.38 13.47
CA ASN A 97 -19.36 2.09 14.71
C ASN A 97 -18.42 1.61 15.84
N PRO A 98 -18.07 2.51 16.78
CA PRO A 98 -17.32 2.07 17.96
C PRO A 98 -18.10 0.97 18.66
N GLY A 99 -17.49 -0.22 18.80
CA GLY A 99 -18.14 -1.38 19.37
C GLY A 99 -18.47 -2.50 18.38
N ASP A 100 -18.46 -2.24 17.08
CA ASP A 100 -18.57 -3.29 16.08
C ASP A 100 -17.24 -4.00 15.95
N LYS A 101 -17.25 -5.31 16.11
CA LYS A 101 -16.03 -6.15 16.02
C LYS A 101 -15.58 -6.39 14.58
N GLN A 102 -16.02 -5.58 13.62
CA GLN A 102 -15.57 -5.71 12.24
C GLN A 102 -14.23 -5.03 12.08
N ILE A 103 -13.20 -5.85 12.00
CA ILE A 103 -11.80 -5.45 11.84
C ILE A 103 -11.57 -4.82 10.46
N ASN A 104 -12.45 -5.06 9.50
CA ASN A 104 -12.24 -4.74 8.08
C ASN A 104 -12.39 -3.26 7.70
N GLY A 105 -12.87 -2.40 8.62
CA GLY A 105 -13.06 -0.97 8.33
C GLY A 105 -11.90 -0.08 8.70
N TYR A 106 -10.99 -0.56 9.53
CA TYR A 106 -9.92 0.27 10.07
C TYR A 106 -8.74 0.43 9.13
N GLY A 107 -8.51 -0.53 8.22
CA GLY A 107 -7.40 -0.48 7.28
C GLY A 107 -7.44 0.76 6.39
N TRP A 108 -8.62 1.12 5.88
CA TRP A 108 -8.80 2.32 5.07
C TRP A 108 -8.48 3.59 5.85
N LEU A 109 -8.97 3.67 7.09
CA LEU A 109 -8.70 4.82 7.97
C LEU A 109 -7.21 4.92 8.31
N ILE A 110 -6.54 3.80 8.54
CA ILE A 110 -5.10 3.76 8.79
C ILE A 110 -4.35 4.31 7.59
N MET A 111 -4.66 3.84 6.39
CA MET A 111 -4.02 4.33 5.17
C MET A 111 -4.22 5.84 4.99
N LYS A 112 -5.43 6.33 5.21
CA LYS A 112 -5.74 7.76 5.09
C LYS A 112 -5.00 8.62 6.11
N ARG A 113 -4.77 8.11 7.31
CA ARG A 113 -4.04 8.84 8.35
C ARG A 113 -2.54 8.86 8.08
N LEU A 114 -2.01 7.77 7.51
CA LEU A 114 -0.57 7.61 7.31
C LEU A 114 -0.08 8.27 6.02
N MET A 115 -0.95 8.35 5.00
CA MET A 115 -0.60 8.84 3.68
C MET A 115 -1.22 10.22 3.42
N ASP A 116 -0.54 11.02 2.61
CA ASP A 116 -1.06 12.32 2.19
C ASP A 116 -2.21 12.18 1.21
N ARG A 117 -2.17 11.14 0.38
CA ARG A 117 -3.23 10.87 -0.60
C ARG A 117 -3.40 9.37 -0.78
N VAL A 118 -4.66 8.94 -0.83
CA VAL A 118 -5.04 7.56 -1.11
C VAL A 118 -6.07 7.59 -2.23
N GLU A 119 -5.80 6.88 -3.32
CA GLU A 119 -6.67 6.81 -4.48
C GLU A 119 -6.84 5.36 -4.91
N TYR A 120 -8.08 4.95 -5.18
CA TYR A 120 -8.39 3.62 -5.66
C TYR A 120 -9.06 3.72 -7.03
N ARG A 121 -8.48 3.01 -8.02
CA ARG A 121 -8.97 2.98 -9.39
C ARG A 121 -9.40 1.57 -9.74
N LEU A 122 -10.69 1.41 -9.99
CA LEU A 122 -11.27 0.14 -10.40
C LEU A 122 -11.03 -0.09 -11.89
N GLN A 123 -10.53 -1.28 -12.24
CA GLN A 123 -10.37 -1.74 -13.63
C GLN A 123 -9.65 -0.71 -14.51
N ASP A 124 -8.57 -0.14 -14.01
CA ASP A 124 -7.81 0.95 -14.64
C ASP A 124 -6.96 0.51 -15.83
N THR A 125 -6.87 -0.79 -16.10
CA THR A 125 -6.09 -1.35 -17.19
C THR A 125 -6.98 -2.10 -18.17
N ARG A 126 -6.44 -2.37 -19.38
CA ARG A 126 -7.14 -3.15 -20.39
C ARG A 126 -7.45 -4.57 -19.93
N ASP A 127 -6.63 -5.14 -19.06
CA ASP A 127 -6.82 -6.47 -18.49
C ASP A 127 -7.66 -6.46 -17.20
N GLY A 128 -8.22 -5.30 -16.85
CA GLY A 128 -9.17 -5.19 -15.73
C GLY A 128 -8.55 -5.15 -14.35
N ARG A 129 -7.27 -4.77 -14.22
CA ARG A 129 -6.63 -4.65 -12.91
C ARG A 129 -7.11 -3.43 -12.16
N ASN A 130 -7.24 -3.58 -10.84
CA ASN A 130 -7.52 -2.47 -9.93
C ASN A 130 -6.19 -1.94 -9.37
N CYS A 131 -6.14 -0.65 -9.08
CA CYS A 131 -4.95 -0.01 -8.53
C CYS A 131 -5.29 0.81 -7.30
N LEU A 132 -4.64 0.50 -6.17
CA LEU A 132 -4.62 1.37 -5.00
C LEU A 132 -3.31 2.14 -5.01
N ARG A 133 -3.42 3.48 -5.05
CA ARG A 133 -2.25 4.36 -5.06
C ARG A 133 -2.17 5.12 -3.74
N LEU A 134 -1.01 5.04 -3.10
CA LEU A 134 -0.69 5.68 -1.83
C LEU A 134 0.43 6.67 -2.06
N GLU A 135 0.23 7.94 -1.70
CA GLU A 135 1.23 8.98 -1.87
C GLU A 135 1.57 9.63 -0.55
N THR A 136 2.85 9.88 -0.34
CA THR A 136 3.35 10.65 0.80
C THR A 136 4.60 11.41 0.37
N SER A 137 4.97 12.43 1.13
CA SER A 137 6.21 13.16 0.90
C SER A 137 7.13 13.06 2.10
N LEU A 138 8.43 13.08 1.82
CA LEU A 138 9.45 13.21 2.84
C LEU A 138 9.42 14.66 3.32
N ARG A 139 8.85 14.88 4.50
CA ARG A 139 8.86 16.18 5.14
C ARG A 139 10.05 16.25 6.07
N ASP A 140 10.83 17.30 5.90
CA ASP A 140 11.85 17.63 6.87
C ASP A 140 11.16 18.32 8.05
N GLU A 141 10.98 17.56 9.15
CA GLU A 141 10.34 18.07 10.37
C GLU A 141 11.16 19.19 11.02
N SER A 142 12.40 19.40 10.60
CA SER A 142 13.26 20.46 11.13
C SER A 142 12.90 21.88 10.66
N ASN A 143 11.94 22.02 9.76
CA ASN A 143 11.52 23.30 9.20
C ASN A 143 10.25 23.89 9.85
N PHE A 144 9.90 23.43 11.01
CA PHE A 144 8.81 24.01 11.80
C PHE A 144 9.33 24.95 12.87
#